data_2afb10733ff8e148c4de6b5c892e1fca
#
_entry.id   2afb10733ff8e148c4de6b5c892e1fca
#
_cell.length_a   1.000
_cell.length_b   1.000
_cell.length_c   1.000
_cell.angle_alpha   90.00
_cell.angle_beta   90.00
_cell.angle_gamma   90.00
#
_symmetry.space_group_name_H-M   'P 1'
#
loop_
_entity.id
_entity.type
_entity.pdbx_description
1 polymer ?
#
loop_
_entity_poly.entity_id
_entity_poly.type
_entity_poly.pdbx_seq_one_letter_code
_entity_poly.pdbx_strand_id
1 'polypeptide(L)'
;MSEITASGFSQPAIGTGPRPERTGPLAERDLLAVRFAGTGLQGVILMGVALAMAATRDHRYVAQTQTYGLGERGGYGHSDVIISDLPIDYPELETADLLVALCQDAATGYAGLLRPEGILVYDSENVTEPPAFAGSAFGIPFGRLAEEEVGLRDTTTIVLTLGAVVRIT
;
A
#
# COMPACT_ATOMS: atom_id res chain seq x y z
N MET A 1 23.04 -24.76 31.66
CA MET A 1 21.75 -24.17 31.30
C MET A 1 21.91 -22.68 31.50
N SER A 2 22.29 -21.94 30.47
CA SER A 2 22.47 -20.50 30.50
C SER A 2 21.24 -19.85 29.90
N GLU A 3 20.57 -19.03 30.70
CA GLU A 3 19.43 -18.22 30.32
C GLU A 3 19.84 -17.22 29.23
N ILE A 4 19.20 -17.32 28.08
CA ILE A 4 19.30 -16.29 27.04
C ILE A 4 18.34 -15.17 27.47
N THR A 5 18.89 -14.14 28.10
CA THR A 5 18.18 -12.91 28.38
C THR A 5 17.87 -12.20 27.05
N ALA A 6 16.60 -12.04 26.72
CA ALA A 6 16.13 -11.24 25.62
C ALA A 6 16.51 -9.77 25.88
N SER A 7 17.67 -9.35 25.39
CA SER A 7 18.10 -7.95 25.45
C SER A 7 17.32 -7.15 24.39
N GLY A 8 16.34 -6.39 24.86
CA GLY A 8 16.00 -5.05 24.46
C GLY A 8 16.04 -4.70 22.97
N PHE A 9 15.01 -5.06 22.19
CA PHE A 9 14.60 -4.22 21.08
C PHE A 9 13.95 -2.97 21.67
N SER A 10 14.75 -1.94 21.91
CA SER A 10 14.24 -0.60 22.16
C SER A 10 13.61 -0.12 20.85
N GLN A 11 12.28 -0.04 20.80
CA GLN A 11 11.59 0.67 19.72
C GLN A 11 12.16 2.09 19.70
N PRO A 12 12.58 2.63 18.55
CA PRO A 12 12.97 4.04 18.49
C PRO A 12 11.78 4.86 18.96
N ALA A 13 12.03 5.80 19.86
CA ALA A 13 10.99 6.72 20.34
C ALA A 13 10.37 7.39 19.11
N ILE A 14 9.05 7.21 18.95
CA ILE A 14 8.29 7.92 17.92
C ILE A 14 8.53 9.40 18.19
N GLY A 15 9.06 10.13 17.21
CA GLY A 15 9.49 11.50 17.38
C GLY A 15 8.35 12.41 17.83
N THR A 16 8.70 13.46 18.58
CA THR A 16 7.75 14.41 19.16
C THR A 16 7.58 15.69 18.32
N GLY A 17 7.98 15.67 17.04
CA GLY A 17 7.83 16.81 16.12
C GLY A 17 6.38 17.05 15.71
N PRO A 18 6.06 18.25 15.19
CA PRO A 18 4.75 18.51 14.60
C PRO A 18 4.53 17.57 13.40
N ARG A 19 3.34 16.96 13.34
CA ARG A 19 2.97 16.11 12.22
C ARG A 19 2.69 16.97 10.99
N PRO A 20 3.08 16.51 9.78
CA PRO A 20 2.70 17.19 8.55
C PRO A 20 1.17 17.18 8.40
N GLU A 21 0.64 18.25 7.83
CA GLU A 21 -0.78 18.35 7.53
C GLU A 21 -1.13 17.38 6.40
N ARG A 22 -2.12 16.55 6.63
CA ARG A 22 -2.65 15.62 5.62
C ARG A 22 -3.70 16.33 4.76
N THR A 23 -3.67 16.13 3.46
CA THR A 23 -4.53 16.88 2.52
C THR A 23 -5.32 16.00 1.55
N GLY A 24 -5.17 14.68 1.61
CA GLY A 24 -5.84 13.73 0.73
C GLY A 24 -7.28 13.41 1.15
N PRO A 25 -8.09 12.76 0.30
CA PRO A 25 -9.46 12.34 0.61
C PRO A 25 -9.57 11.35 1.77
N LEU A 26 -8.47 10.68 2.15
CA LEU A 26 -8.41 9.79 3.31
C LEU A 26 -7.68 10.41 4.52
N ALA A 27 -7.33 11.69 4.44
CA ALA A 27 -6.50 12.40 5.44
C ALA A 27 -7.11 12.45 6.86
N GLU A 28 -8.43 12.41 6.98
CA GLU A 28 -9.14 12.48 8.27
C GLU A 28 -9.27 11.12 8.98
N ARG A 29 -8.75 10.06 8.39
CA ARG A 29 -8.82 8.72 8.99
C ARG A 29 -7.78 8.54 10.10
N ASP A 30 -8.21 8.19 11.30
CA ASP A 30 -7.33 7.84 12.42
C ASP A 30 -6.56 6.53 12.15
N LEU A 31 -7.20 5.60 11.42
CA LEU A 31 -6.62 4.38 10.91
C LEU A 31 -6.83 4.31 9.40
N LEU A 32 -5.74 4.14 8.67
CA LEU A 32 -5.70 4.00 7.22
C LEU A 32 -5.16 2.62 6.86
N ALA A 33 -5.92 1.86 6.08
CA ALA A 33 -5.56 0.52 5.62
C ALA A 33 -5.36 0.53 4.09
N VAL A 34 -4.13 0.27 3.65
CA VAL A 34 -3.73 0.29 2.23
C VAL A 34 -3.26 -1.09 1.81
N ARG A 35 -3.76 -1.60 0.68
CA ARG A 35 -3.25 -2.79 0.01
C ARG A 35 -2.65 -2.43 -1.33
N PHE A 36 -1.41 -2.83 -1.54
CA PHE A 36 -0.76 -2.90 -2.86
C PHE A 36 -0.84 -4.33 -3.35
N ALA A 37 -1.33 -4.54 -4.56
CA ALA A 37 -1.51 -5.89 -5.12
C ALA A 37 -1.12 -5.93 -6.60
N GLY A 38 -0.42 -7.00 -6.99
CA GLY A 38 0.08 -7.17 -8.35
C GLY A 38 0.96 -8.39 -8.50
N THR A 39 1.59 -8.56 -9.65
CA THR A 39 2.56 -9.64 -9.87
C THR A 39 3.89 -9.35 -9.15
N GLY A 40 4.68 -10.38 -8.88
CA GLY A 40 5.93 -10.25 -8.12
C GLY A 40 6.95 -9.27 -8.69
N LEU A 41 6.90 -8.98 -9.99
CA LEU A 41 7.80 -8.04 -10.67
C LEU A 41 7.36 -6.58 -10.59
N GLN A 42 6.14 -6.29 -10.15
CA GLN A 42 5.58 -4.92 -10.11
C GLN A 42 5.95 -4.14 -8.84
N GLY A 43 6.78 -4.69 -7.97
CA GLY A 43 7.33 -3.99 -6.80
C GLY A 43 6.34 -3.68 -5.69
N VAL A 44 5.21 -4.39 -5.60
CA VAL A 44 4.15 -4.16 -4.59
C VAL A 44 4.67 -4.20 -3.15
N ILE A 45 5.61 -5.09 -2.87
CA ILE A 45 6.23 -5.19 -1.53
C ILE A 45 7.08 -3.96 -1.24
N LEU A 46 7.86 -3.50 -2.22
CA LEU A 46 8.69 -2.31 -2.07
C LEU A 46 7.83 -1.06 -1.83
N MET A 47 6.68 -0.94 -2.53
CA MET A 47 5.72 0.14 -2.28
C MET A 47 5.19 0.13 -0.86
N GLY A 48 4.79 -1.04 -0.35
CA GLY A 48 4.33 -1.17 1.04
C GLY A 48 5.41 -0.81 2.06
N VAL A 49 6.64 -1.28 1.87
CA VAL A 49 7.77 -0.93 2.75
C VAL A 49 8.06 0.57 2.69
N ALA A 50 8.07 1.18 1.51
CA ALA A 50 8.33 2.61 1.36
C ALA A 50 7.25 3.46 2.04
N LEU A 51 5.97 3.12 1.87
CA LEU A 51 4.87 3.79 2.55
C LEU A 51 4.96 3.64 4.07
N ALA A 52 5.25 2.42 4.56
CA ALA A 52 5.42 2.14 5.98
C ALA A 52 6.58 2.97 6.59
N MET A 53 7.71 3.04 5.89
CA MET A 53 8.85 3.87 6.32
C MET A 53 8.52 5.37 6.34
N ALA A 54 7.79 5.86 5.35
CA ALA A 54 7.35 7.25 5.30
C ALA A 54 6.43 7.58 6.48
N ALA A 55 5.39 6.76 6.71
CA ALA A 55 4.47 6.96 7.82
C ALA A 55 5.14 6.86 9.20
N THR A 56 6.15 6.00 9.35
CA THR A 56 6.96 5.92 10.58
C THR A 56 7.76 7.22 10.80
N ARG A 57 8.28 7.84 9.74
CA ARG A 57 8.96 9.14 9.84
C ARG A 57 8.02 10.27 10.22
N ASP A 58 6.75 10.15 9.83
CA ASP A 58 5.67 11.06 10.23
C ASP A 58 5.10 10.74 11.63
N HIS A 59 5.83 9.93 12.39
CA HIS A 59 5.50 9.58 13.77
C HIS A 59 4.16 8.85 13.94
N ARG A 60 3.79 8.04 12.94
CA ARG A 60 2.60 7.17 12.99
C ARG A 60 2.97 5.76 13.45
N TYR A 61 2.01 5.08 14.06
CA TYR A 61 2.10 3.63 14.25
C TYR A 61 1.83 2.94 12.93
N VAL A 62 2.64 1.93 12.61
CA VAL A 62 2.57 1.24 11.33
C VAL A 62 2.69 -0.25 11.52
N ALA A 63 1.81 -1.02 10.88
CA ALA A 63 1.99 -2.44 10.66
C ALA A 63 2.08 -2.70 9.15
N GLN A 64 3.06 -3.50 8.72
CA GLN A 64 3.22 -3.91 7.33
C GLN A 64 3.32 -5.42 7.27
N THR A 65 2.44 -6.03 6.47
CA THR A 65 2.44 -7.46 6.18
C THR A 65 2.56 -7.69 4.67
N GLN A 66 2.95 -8.89 4.26
CA GLN A 66 3.10 -9.21 2.85
C GLN A 66 2.85 -10.68 2.58
N THR A 67 2.30 -10.96 1.42
CA THR A 67 2.11 -12.31 0.93
C THR A 67 2.65 -12.43 -0.50
N TYR A 68 3.48 -13.43 -0.71
CA TYR A 68 3.99 -13.77 -2.04
C TYR A 68 2.99 -14.71 -2.72
N GLY A 69 2.64 -14.43 -3.96
CA GLY A 69 1.81 -15.34 -4.76
C GLY A 69 2.55 -16.65 -5.02
N LEU A 70 2.06 -17.74 -4.45
CA LEU A 70 2.62 -19.09 -4.58
C LEU A 70 1.97 -19.87 -5.76
N GLY A 71 1.79 -19.24 -6.91
CA GLY A 71 1.22 -19.94 -8.08
C GLY A 71 2.31 -20.41 -9.05
N GLU A 72 2.21 -21.64 -9.54
CA GLU A 72 3.07 -22.19 -10.63
C GLU A 72 3.03 -21.36 -11.92
N ARG A 73 2.12 -20.40 -12.02
CA ARG A 73 1.89 -19.48 -13.17
C ARG A 73 2.11 -18.01 -12.83
N GLY A 74 2.92 -17.67 -11.80
CA GLY A 74 3.18 -16.29 -11.41
C GLY A 74 1.98 -15.62 -10.74
N GLY A 75 1.44 -16.22 -9.68
CA GLY A 75 0.32 -15.65 -8.91
C GLY A 75 0.60 -14.23 -8.42
N TYR A 76 -0.44 -13.44 -8.23
CA TYR A 76 -0.34 -12.11 -7.69
C TYR A 76 -0.12 -12.14 -6.17
N GLY A 77 0.78 -11.28 -5.70
CA GLY A 77 1.05 -11.07 -4.28
C GLY A 77 0.47 -9.73 -3.82
N HIS A 78 0.56 -9.49 -2.52
CA HIS A 78 0.16 -8.20 -1.96
C HIS A 78 1.08 -7.78 -0.81
N SER A 79 1.07 -6.49 -0.53
CA SER A 79 1.63 -5.89 0.65
C SER A 79 0.59 -4.98 1.28
N ASP A 80 0.32 -5.20 2.55
CA ASP A 80 -0.63 -4.44 3.35
C ASP A 80 0.11 -3.48 4.25
N VAL A 81 -0.41 -2.27 4.37
CA VAL A 81 0.11 -1.25 5.27
C VAL A 81 -1.06 -0.67 6.06
N ILE A 82 -1.01 -0.82 7.37
CA ILE A 82 -1.93 -0.19 8.31
C ILE A 82 -1.18 0.95 8.97
N ILE A 83 -1.74 2.15 8.89
CA ILE A 83 -1.17 3.37 9.46
C ILE A 83 -2.17 3.93 10.46
N SER A 84 -1.74 4.22 11.70
CA SER A 84 -2.63 4.66 12.76
C SER A 84 -2.02 5.75 13.63
N ASP A 85 -2.85 6.60 14.21
CA ASP A 85 -2.46 7.55 15.26
C ASP A 85 -2.34 6.89 16.62
N LEU A 86 -2.90 5.69 16.79
CA LEU A 86 -2.88 4.90 18.02
C LEU A 86 -2.12 3.58 17.80
N PRO A 87 -1.63 2.92 18.86
CA PRO A 87 -1.03 1.60 18.75
C PRO A 87 -1.92 0.61 18.01
N ILE A 88 -1.32 -0.22 17.17
CA ILE A 88 -2.00 -1.23 16.36
C ILE A 88 -1.90 -2.57 17.09
N ASP A 89 -3.03 -3.05 17.60
CA ASP A 89 -3.09 -4.31 18.33
C ASP A 89 -3.22 -5.53 17.40
N TYR A 90 -3.82 -5.33 16.21
CA TYR A 90 -4.03 -6.37 15.21
C TYR A 90 -3.47 -5.95 13.84
N PRO A 91 -2.38 -6.57 13.38
CA PRO A 91 -1.64 -6.12 12.20
C PRO A 91 -2.16 -6.67 10.87
N GLU A 92 -3.29 -7.38 10.85
CA GLU A 92 -3.86 -7.92 9.61
C GLU A 92 -4.94 -7.00 9.03
N LEU A 93 -4.95 -6.87 7.71
CA LEU A 93 -5.90 -6.05 6.99
C LEU A 93 -7.15 -6.87 6.66
N GLU A 94 -8.27 -6.57 7.32
CA GLU A 94 -9.59 -7.17 7.05
C GLU A 94 -10.35 -6.41 5.96
N THR A 95 -10.26 -5.07 5.97
CA THR A 95 -10.86 -4.19 4.98
C THR A 95 -9.89 -3.09 4.60
N ALA A 96 -9.89 -2.68 3.33
CA ALA A 96 -9.01 -1.65 2.80
C ALA A 96 -9.76 -0.32 2.59
N ASP A 97 -9.12 0.78 2.97
CA ASP A 97 -9.52 2.13 2.57
C ASP A 97 -9.04 2.45 1.15
N LEU A 98 -7.86 1.91 0.80
CA LEU A 98 -7.23 2.07 -0.50
C LEU A 98 -6.69 0.73 -1.01
N LEU A 99 -7.11 0.33 -2.20
CA LEU A 99 -6.53 -0.77 -2.97
C LEU A 99 -5.79 -0.20 -4.17
N VAL A 100 -4.51 -0.55 -4.30
CA VAL A 100 -3.70 -0.29 -5.48
C VAL A 100 -3.51 -1.61 -6.23
N ALA A 101 -4.16 -1.75 -7.39
CA ALA A 101 -4.14 -2.98 -8.19
C ALA A 101 -3.36 -2.78 -9.49
N LEU A 102 -2.26 -3.50 -9.65
CA LEU A 102 -1.37 -3.38 -10.80
C LEU A 102 -1.58 -4.46 -11.87
N CYS A 103 -2.50 -5.40 -11.65
CA CYS A 103 -2.92 -6.40 -12.63
C CYS A 103 -4.39 -6.76 -12.45
N GLN A 104 -5.00 -7.34 -13.49
CA GLN A 104 -6.43 -7.69 -13.51
C GLN A 104 -6.82 -8.64 -12.38
N ASP A 105 -6.04 -9.71 -12.16
CA ASP A 105 -6.33 -10.70 -11.12
C ASP A 105 -6.34 -10.10 -9.73
N ALA A 106 -5.40 -9.18 -9.45
CA ALA A 106 -5.35 -8.46 -8.18
C ALA A 106 -6.55 -7.52 -8.00
N ALA A 107 -6.93 -6.78 -9.04
CA ALA A 107 -8.11 -5.91 -9.01
C ALA A 107 -9.38 -6.71 -8.70
N THR A 108 -9.61 -7.80 -9.43
CA THR A 108 -10.79 -8.65 -9.26
C THR A 108 -10.78 -9.39 -7.92
N GLY A 109 -9.62 -9.94 -7.54
CA GLY A 109 -9.49 -10.78 -6.34
C GLY A 109 -9.62 -10.01 -5.02
N TYR A 110 -9.24 -8.73 -5.00
CA TYR A 110 -9.24 -7.93 -3.77
C TYR A 110 -10.27 -6.81 -3.71
N ALA A 111 -11.07 -6.58 -4.77
CA ALA A 111 -12.11 -5.54 -4.75
C ALA A 111 -13.10 -5.70 -3.59
N GLY A 112 -13.42 -6.95 -3.23
CA GLY A 112 -14.32 -7.25 -2.11
C GLY A 112 -13.81 -6.86 -0.73
N LEU A 113 -12.53 -6.51 -0.60
CA LEU A 113 -11.94 -6.01 0.64
C LEU A 113 -12.09 -4.49 0.79
N LEU A 114 -12.39 -3.76 -0.29
CA LEU A 114 -12.59 -2.32 -0.21
C LEU A 114 -13.84 -1.99 0.60
N ARG A 115 -13.71 -1.01 1.47
CA ARG A 115 -14.88 -0.40 2.14
C ARG A 115 -15.80 0.26 1.12
N PRO A 116 -17.09 0.44 1.41
CA PRO A 116 -18.03 1.07 0.48
C PRO A 116 -17.57 2.45 -0.03
N GLU A 117 -16.92 3.25 0.82
CA GLU A 117 -16.35 4.56 0.46
C GLU A 117 -14.84 4.48 0.13
N GLY A 118 -14.32 3.29 -0.04
CA GLY A 118 -12.91 3.05 -0.35
C GLY A 118 -12.52 3.56 -1.74
N ILE A 119 -11.23 3.57 -1.98
CA ILE A 119 -10.64 4.04 -3.24
C ILE A 119 -9.90 2.87 -3.91
N LEU A 120 -10.20 2.64 -5.19
CA LEU A 120 -9.44 1.75 -6.06
C LEU A 120 -8.56 2.61 -6.97
N VAL A 121 -7.25 2.45 -6.87
CA VAL A 121 -6.30 2.94 -7.86
C VAL A 121 -5.80 1.73 -8.65
N TYR A 122 -5.84 1.79 -9.96
CA TYR A 122 -5.41 0.66 -10.78
C TYR A 122 -4.60 1.09 -11.99
N ASP A 123 -3.70 0.22 -12.43
CA ASP A 123 -2.98 0.41 -13.68
C ASP A 123 -3.91 0.13 -14.87
N SER A 124 -4.31 1.18 -15.58
CA SER A 124 -5.27 1.07 -16.69
C SER A 124 -4.72 0.36 -17.94
N GLU A 125 -3.42 0.07 -18.00
CA GLU A 125 -2.84 -0.76 -19.06
C GLU A 125 -2.97 -2.26 -18.77
N ASN A 126 -2.94 -2.64 -17.48
CA ASN A 126 -2.97 -4.03 -17.02
C ASN A 126 -4.31 -4.46 -16.41
N VAL A 127 -5.21 -3.50 -16.13
CA VAL A 127 -6.58 -3.73 -15.64
C VAL A 127 -7.56 -3.14 -16.65
N THR A 128 -8.03 -3.98 -17.56
CA THR A 128 -8.93 -3.57 -18.65
C THR A 128 -10.40 -3.63 -18.25
N GLU A 129 -10.73 -4.44 -17.26
CA GLU A 129 -12.09 -4.62 -16.72
C GLU A 129 -12.07 -4.34 -15.21
N PRO A 130 -12.06 -3.05 -14.78
CA PRO A 130 -12.06 -2.70 -13.37
C PRO A 130 -13.34 -3.22 -12.69
N PRO A 131 -13.23 -3.83 -11.49
CA PRO A 131 -14.38 -4.36 -10.78
C PRO A 131 -15.34 -3.24 -10.37
N ALA A 132 -16.64 -3.51 -10.45
CA ALA A 132 -17.66 -2.60 -9.94
C ALA A 132 -17.69 -2.65 -8.39
N PHE A 133 -17.67 -1.49 -7.74
CA PHE A 133 -17.86 -1.34 -6.30
C PHE A 133 -18.45 0.05 -5.98
N ALA A 134 -18.83 0.30 -4.72
CA ALA A 134 -19.58 1.51 -4.36
C ALA A 134 -18.70 2.78 -4.24
N GLY A 135 -17.40 2.64 -4.10
CA GLY A 135 -16.46 3.75 -3.90
C GLY A 135 -15.95 4.40 -5.19
N SER A 136 -14.80 5.04 -5.12
CA SER A 136 -14.15 5.74 -6.25
C SER A 136 -13.07 4.89 -6.89
N ALA A 137 -13.02 4.85 -8.24
CA ALA A 137 -12.02 4.13 -9.00
C ALA A 137 -11.24 5.07 -9.92
N PHE A 138 -9.91 4.98 -9.90
CA PHE A 138 -9.00 5.78 -10.71
C PHE A 138 -8.05 4.88 -11.50
N GLY A 139 -8.24 4.85 -12.82
CA GLY A 139 -7.35 4.18 -13.75
C GLY A 139 -6.20 5.10 -14.18
N ILE A 140 -4.97 4.70 -13.91
CA ILE A 140 -3.77 5.47 -14.24
C ILE A 140 -2.85 4.58 -15.07
N PRO A 141 -2.40 5.00 -16.26
CA PRO A 141 -1.49 4.22 -17.10
C PRO A 141 -0.04 4.39 -16.60
N PHE A 142 0.27 3.78 -15.45
CA PHE A 142 1.56 3.97 -14.77
C PHE A 142 2.75 3.59 -15.62
N GLY A 143 2.67 2.48 -16.38
CA GLY A 143 3.75 2.02 -17.24
C GLY A 143 4.06 3.02 -18.35
N ARG A 144 3.04 3.52 -19.03
CA ARG A 144 3.19 4.52 -20.10
C ARG A 144 3.75 5.83 -19.57
N LEU A 145 3.21 6.34 -18.45
CA LEU A 145 3.72 7.58 -17.86
C LEU A 145 5.19 7.45 -17.43
N ALA A 146 5.58 6.29 -16.88
CA ALA A 146 6.97 6.04 -16.52
C ALA A 146 7.90 6.05 -17.74
N GLU A 147 7.47 5.49 -18.86
CA GLU A 147 8.24 5.43 -20.10
C GLU A 147 8.35 6.80 -20.77
N GLU A 148 7.27 7.56 -20.85
CA GLU A 148 7.22 8.90 -21.45
C GLU A 148 8.07 9.92 -20.67
N GLU A 149 8.05 9.90 -19.34
CA GLU A 149 8.71 10.92 -18.53
C GLU A 149 10.18 10.64 -18.24
N VAL A 150 10.57 9.37 -18.05
CA VAL A 150 11.91 9.01 -17.56
C VAL A 150 12.63 7.99 -18.44
N GLY A 151 11.93 7.32 -19.33
CA GLY A 151 12.49 6.23 -20.16
C GLY A 151 12.83 4.95 -19.39
N LEU A 152 12.40 4.84 -18.13
CA LEU A 152 12.63 3.68 -17.24
C LEU A 152 11.28 3.20 -16.68
N ARG A 153 10.79 2.07 -17.17
CA ARG A 153 9.45 1.59 -16.83
C ARG A 153 9.32 1.12 -15.38
N ASP A 154 10.10 0.15 -14.95
CA ASP A 154 9.83 -0.56 -13.70
C ASP A 154 10.01 0.29 -12.43
N THR A 155 11.16 0.89 -12.24
CA THR A 155 11.43 1.69 -11.03
C THR A 155 10.57 2.95 -10.97
N THR A 156 10.34 3.59 -12.10
CA THR A 156 9.55 4.83 -12.19
C THR A 156 8.08 4.54 -11.94
N THR A 157 7.54 3.39 -12.38
CA THR A 157 6.18 2.95 -12.06
C THR A 157 5.95 2.88 -10.55
N ILE A 158 6.90 2.34 -9.80
CA ILE A 158 6.83 2.28 -8.33
C ILE A 158 6.73 3.69 -7.71
N VAL A 159 7.57 4.61 -8.16
CA VAL A 159 7.61 6.00 -7.65
C VAL A 159 6.32 6.75 -8.00
N LEU A 160 5.83 6.62 -9.23
CA LEU A 160 4.58 7.25 -9.67
C LEU A 160 3.37 6.71 -8.89
N THR A 161 3.32 5.40 -8.70
CA THR A 161 2.25 4.76 -7.90
C THR A 161 2.26 5.25 -6.46
N LEU A 162 3.43 5.31 -5.82
CA LEU A 162 3.58 5.86 -4.48
C LEU A 162 3.20 7.34 -4.42
N GLY A 163 3.57 8.14 -5.41
CA GLY A 163 3.17 9.54 -5.52
C GLY A 163 1.65 9.72 -5.59
N ALA A 164 0.95 8.88 -6.36
CA ALA A 164 -0.51 8.86 -6.41
C ALA A 164 -1.12 8.48 -5.05
N VAL A 165 -0.56 7.46 -4.37
CA VAL A 165 -1.01 7.03 -3.04
C VAL A 165 -0.84 8.16 -2.02
N VAL A 166 0.34 8.76 -1.92
CA VAL A 166 0.62 9.86 -0.98
C VAL A 166 -0.31 11.06 -1.22
N ARG A 167 -0.74 11.30 -2.47
CA ARG A 167 -1.69 12.38 -2.76
C ARG A 167 -3.11 12.09 -2.28
N ILE A 168 -3.45 10.81 -2.11
CA ILE A 168 -4.78 10.34 -1.67
C ILE A 168 -4.84 10.21 -0.14
N THR A 169 -3.74 9.84 0.48
CA THR A 169 -3.60 9.62 1.93
C THR A 169 -3.14 10.85 2.68
#